data_b6a09c72a5873df756d3aa2db33feea1
#
_entry.id   b6a09c72a5873df756d3aa2db33feea1
#
_cell.length_a   1.000
_cell.length_b   1.000
_cell.length_c   1.000
_cell.angle_alpha   90.00
_cell.angle_beta   90.00
_cell.angle_gamma   90.00
#
_symmetry.space_group_name_H-M   'P 1'
#
loop_
_entity.id
_entity.type
_entity.pdbx_description
1 polymer ?
#
loop_
_entity_poly.entity_id
_entity_poly.type
_entity_poly.pdbx_seq_one_letter_code
_entity_poly.pdbx_strand_id
1 'polypeptide(L)'
;AYPDVQFHFIPIAVRYDGRAAAEGHGFQIHTGPMRSPSRGAVTLRSPDPAVPPVIRFNYMERPEDWRDFRAAIRLARRVFAQEAFAPFRGPEIGPGAGARTDEALDEAIRAHCES
;
A
#
# COMPACT_ATOMS: atom_id res chain seq x y z
N ALA A 1 -3.84 21.67 9.70
CA ALA A 1 -3.92 20.20 9.68
C ALA A 1 -2.69 19.65 8.95
N TYR A 2 -2.14 18.57 9.41
CA TYR A 2 -1.03 17.89 8.72
C TYR A 2 -1.60 16.79 7.84
N PRO A 3 -0.96 16.49 6.68
CA PRO A 3 -1.34 15.35 5.86
C PRO A 3 -1.24 14.04 6.66
N ASP A 4 -2.19 13.14 6.44
CA ASP A 4 -2.27 11.84 7.10
C ASP A 4 -2.11 10.67 6.11
N VAL A 5 -2.32 10.93 4.82
CA VAL A 5 -2.14 9.97 3.74
C VAL A 5 -1.25 10.56 2.66
N GLN A 6 -0.40 9.74 2.08
CA GLN A 6 0.48 10.09 0.97
C GLN A 6 0.14 9.25 -0.26
N PHE A 7 0.22 9.88 -1.44
CA PHE A 7 0.06 9.24 -2.73
C PHE A 7 1.31 9.42 -3.58
N HIS A 8 1.82 8.34 -4.15
CA HIS A 8 2.88 8.35 -5.14
C HIS A 8 2.32 7.84 -6.46
N PHE A 9 2.09 8.72 -7.40
CA PHE A 9 1.63 8.35 -8.74
C PHE A 9 2.81 7.94 -9.61
N ILE A 10 2.67 6.80 -10.28
CA ILE A 10 3.68 6.27 -11.20
C ILE A 10 2.98 5.99 -12.54
N PRO A 11 3.42 6.63 -13.66
CA PRO A 11 2.79 6.50 -14.97
C PRO A 11 3.14 5.21 -15.70
N ILE A 12 3.47 4.16 -14.97
CA ILE A 12 3.68 2.80 -15.46
C ILE A 12 3.08 1.82 -14.46
N ALA A 13 2.67 0.63 -14.93
CA ALA A 13 2.23 -0.46 -14.07
C ALA A 13 3.37 -1.48 -13.94
N VAL A 14 3.98 -1.52 -12.76
CA VAL A 14 5.09 -2.44 -12.45
C VAL A 14 4.81 -3.21 -11.16
N ARG A 15 5.47 -4.35 -11.02
CA ARG A 15 5.51 -5.12 -9.78
C ARG A 15 6.91 -5.00 -9.17
N TYR A 16 7.01 -5.09 -7.85
CA TYR A 16 8.30 -5.03 -7.15
C TYR A 16 9.24 -6.20 -7.48
N ASP A 17 8.69 -7.31 -7.97
CA ASP A 17 9.48 -8.44 -8.48
C ASP A 17 10.10 -8.17 -9.88
N GLY A 18 9.96 -6.95 -10.40
CA GLY A 18 10.50 -6.54 -11.71
C GLY A 18 9.67 -7.01 -12.91
N ARG A 19 8.56 -7.69 -12.69
CA ARG A 19 7.64 -8.11 -13.76
C ARG A 19 6.64 -7.02 -14.04
N ALA A 20 6.20 -6.91 -15.30
CA ALA A 20 5.08 -6.03 -15.63
C ALA A 20 3.82 -6.48 -14.89
N ALA A 21 3.09 -5.52 -14.34
CA ALA A 21 1.81 -5.81 -13.67
C ALA A 21 0.72 -6.22 -14.65
N ALA A 22 0.84 -5.77 -15.91
CA ALA A 22 -0.02 -6.12 -17.03
C ALA A 22 0.76 -6.02 -18.34
N GLU A 23 0.26 -6.68 -19.38
CA GLU A 23 0.73 -6.43 -20.74
C GLU A 23 0.21 -5.08 -21.22
N GLY A 24 1.12 -4.24 -21.75
CA GLY A 24 0.79 -2.94 -22.33
C GLY A 24 0.98 -1.76 -21.35
N HIS A 25 0.21 -0.71 -21.60
CA HIS A 25 0.29 0.53 -20.84
C HIS A 25 -0.55 0.46 -19.56
N GLY A 26 -0.04 1.07 -18.51
CA GLY A 26 -0.76 1.18 -17.26
C GLY A 26 -0.16 2.28 -16.38
N PHE A 27 -0.84 2.60 -15.30
CA PHE A 27 -0.35 3.49 -14.25
C PHE A 27 -0.78 2.94 -12.89
N GLN A 28 -0.09 3.38 -11.87
CA GLN A 28 -0.38 2.95 -10.50
C GLN A 28 -0.21 4.09 -9.52
N ILE A 29 -0.78 3.91 -8.35
CA ILE A 29 -0.59 4.80 -7.21
C ILE A 29 -0.19 3.95 -6.00
N HIS A 30 0.88 4.36 -5.34
CA HIS A 30 1.26 3.83 -4.04
C HIS A 30 0.67 4.77 -2.99
N THR A 31 0.01 4.21 -2.02
CA THR A 31 -0.62 4.98 -0.96
C THR A 31 -0.44 4.32 0.38
N GLY A 32 -0.35 5.13 1.41
CA GLY A 32 -0.28 4.66 2.78
C GLY A 32 -0.44 5.78 3.79
N PRO A 33 -0.70 5.42 5.06
CA PRO A 33 -0.75 6.37 6.15
C PRO A 33 0.64 6.94 6.44
N MET A 34 0.73 8.24 6.64
CA MET A 34 1.98 8.90 7.01
C MET A 34 2.33 8.76 8.49
N ARG A 35 1.38 8.32 9.31
CA ARG A 35 1.51 8.26 10.77
C ARG A 35 0.84 7.02 11.33
N SER A 36 1.39 5.85 10.99
CA SER A 36 0.95 4.62 11.62
C SER A 36 1.16 4.67 13.13
N PRO A 37 0.18 4.29 13.96
CA PRO A 37 0.38 4.10 15.39
C PRO A 37 1.09 2.78 15.74
N SER A 38 1.18 1.84 14.81
CA SER A 38 1.94 0.59 15.03
C SER A 38 3.42 0.88 15.27
N ARG A 39 4.02 0.11 16.18
CA ARG A 39 5.44 0.26 16.56
C ARG A 39 6.14 -1.08 16.53
N GLY A 40 7.30 -1.08 15.92
CA GLY A 40 8.24 -2.18 15.97
C GLY A 40 9.35 -1.98 16.99
N ALA A 41 10.30 -2.88 17.01
CA ALA A 41 11.48 -2.82 17.86
C ALA A 41 12.68 -3.43 17.16
N VAL A 42 13.85 -2.89 17.45
CA VAL A 42 15.15 -3.48 17.12
C VAL A 42 15.85 -3.76 18.44
N THR A 43 16.20 -5.02 18.67
CA THR A 43 16.86 -5.45 19.91
C THR A 43 18.13 -6.24 19.60
N LEU A 44 19.13 -6.11 20.46
CA LEU A 44 20.33 -6.90 20.32
C LEU A 44 20.04 -8.37 20.63
N ARG A 45 20.58 -9.26 19.83
CA ARG A 45 20.55 -10.71 20.05
C ARG A 45 21.75 -11.20 20.83
N SER A 46 22.88 -10.47 20.72
CA SER A 46 24.16 -10.82 21.29
C SER A 46 24.98 -9.54 21.54
N PRO A 47 25.95 -9.53 22.46
CA PRO A 47 26.94 -8.47 22.54
C PRO A 47 27.95 -8.49 21.39
N ASP A 48 28.04 -9.56 20.62
CA ASP A 48 28.90 -9.66 19.44
C ASP A 48 28.32 -8.84 18.29
N PRO A 49 29.03 -7.79 17.78
CA PRO A 49 28.55 -6.93 16.72
C PRO A 49 28.40 -7.64 15.36
N ALA A 50 28.99 -8.83 15.18
CA ALA A 50 28.82 -9.62 13.95
C ALA A 50 27.48 -10.37 13.93
N VAL A 51 26.77 -10.46 15.06
CA VAL A 51 25.47 -11.15 15.12
C VAL A 51 24.36 -10.13 14.78
N PRO A 52 23.56 -10.38 13.72
CA PRO A 52 22.48 -9.48 13.33
C PRO A 52 21.46 -9.27 14.46
N PRO A 53 20.90 -8.08 14.60
CA PRO A 53 19.88 -7.79 15.61
C PRO A 53 18.57 -8.53 15.29
N VAL A 54 17.70 -8.57 16.29
CA VAL A 54 16.30 -8.99 16.10
C VAL A 54 15.51 -7.76 15.67
N ILE A 55 14.91 -7.81 14.49
CA ILE A 55 14.08 -6.75 13.95
C ILE A 55 12.64 -7.25 13.94
N ARG A 56 11.76 -6.51 14.60
CA ARG A 56 10.31 -6.74 14.59
C ARG A 56 9.62 -5.49 14.08
N PHE A 57 9.04 -5.56 12.92
CA PHE A 57 8.36 -4.40 12.31
C PHE A 57 7.02 -4.12 12.98
N ASN A 58 6.23 -5.14 13.28
CA ASN A 58 4.88 -5.03 13.83
C ASN A 58 3.96 -4.12 12.98
N TYR A 59 4.12 -4.16 11.67
CA TYR A 59 3.23 -3.41 10.78
C TYR A 59 1.79 -3.87 10.92
N MET A 60 0.84 -2.95 10.76
CA MET A 60 -0.59 -3.24 10.76
C MET A 60 -1.11 -3.89 12.06
N GLU A 61 -0.41 -3.71 13.18
CA GLU A 61 -0.82 -4.23 14.49
C GLU A 61 -2.06 -3.50 15.03
N ARG A 62 -2.20 -2.23 14.68
CA ARG A 62 -3.26 -1.36 15.20
C ARG A 62 -4.44 -1.31 14.23
N PRO A 63 -5.70 -1.34 14.74
CA PRO A 63 -6.88 -1.24 13.89
C PRO A 63 -6.96 0.03 13.06
N GLU A 64 -6.36 1.12 13.55
CA GLU A 64 -6.31 2.40 12.86
C GLU A 64 -5.57 2.30 11.54
N ASP A 65 -4.48 1.51 11.46
CA ASP A 65 -3.73 1.32 10.22
C ASP A 65 -4.62 0.70 9.12
N TRP A 66 -5.38 -0.32 9.47
CA TRP A 66 -6.30 -0.97 8.54
C TRP A 66 -7.37 -0.02 8.03
N ARG A 67 -7.98 0.76 8.94
CA ARG A 67 -8.96 1.77 8.59
C ARG A 67 -8.39 2.80 7.62
N ASP A 68 -7.20 3.29 7.91
CA ASP A 68 -6.56 4.35 7.14
C ASP A 68 -6.11 3.87 5.76
N PHE A 69 -5.59 2.63 5.65
CA PHE A 69 -5.30 2.00 4.37
C PHE A 69 -6.56 1.78 3.51
N ARG A 70 -7.63 1.26 4.10
CA ARG A 70 -8.91 1.12 3.37
C ARG A 70 -9.43 2.46 2.88
N ALA A 71 -9.35 3.49 3.71
CA ALA A 71 -9.77 4.85 3.33
C ALA A 71 -8.89 5.40 2.18
N ALA A 72 -7.58 5.17 2.24
CA ALA A 72 -6.64 5.58 1.20
C ALA A 72 -6.93 4.91 -0.15
N ILE A 73 -7.20 3.60 -0.17
CA ILE A 73 -7.57 2.87 -1.39
C ILE A 73 -8.88 3.43 -1.97
N ARG A 74 -9.89 3.65 -1.14
CA ARG A 74 -11.16 4.23 -1.58
C ARG A 74 -10.98 5.65 -2.13
N LEU A 75 -10.10 6.43 -1.52
CA LEU A 75 -9.78 7.78 -2.01
C LEU A 75 -9.07 7.71 -3.36
N ALA A 76 -8.08 6.84 -3.52
CA ALA A 76 -7.39 6.62 -4.79
C ALA A 76 -8.38 6.25 -5.92
N ARG A 77 -9.32 5.34 -5.64
CA ARG A 77 -10.39 4.98 -6.59
C ARG A 77 -11.24 6.18 -6.99
N ARG A 78 -11.60 7.05 -6.04
CA ARG A 78 -12.33 8.29 -6.35
C ARG A 78 -11.52 9.25 -7.22
N VAL A 79 -10.23 9.37 -6.97
CA VAL A 79 -9.33 10.18 -7.80
C VAL A 79 -9.29 9.63 -9.23
N PHE A 80 -9.05 8.34 -9.40
CA PHE A 80 -9.00 7.73 -10.73
C PHE A 80 -10.35 7.64 -11.43
N ALA A 81 -11.46 7.74 -10.70
CA ALA A 81 -12.80 7.81 -11.27
C ALA A 81 -13.13 9.17 -11.90
N GLN A 82 -12.30 10.21 -11.67
CA GLN A 82 -12.54 11.52 -12.24
C GLN A 82 -12.47 11.52 -13.77
N GLU A 83 -13.24 12.38 -14.40
CA GLU A 83 -13.37 12.47 -15.87
C GLU A 83 -12.03 12.73 -16.56
N ALA A 84 -11.13 13.47 -15.95
CA ALA A 84 -9.80 13.74 -16.46
C ALA A 84 -8.97 12.47 -16.71
N PHE A 85 -9.25 11.39 -16.00
CA PHE A 85 -8.59 10.08 -16.20
C PHE A 85 -9.29 9.22 -17.24
N ALA A 86 -10.51 9.54 -17.67
CA ALA A 86 -11.31 8.68 -18.55
C ALA A 86 -10.58 8.25 -19.83
N PRO A 87 -9.81 9.11 -20.54
CA PRO A 87 -9.08 8.72 -21.74
C PRO A 87 -7.93 7.74 -21.50
N PHE A 88 -7.43 7.65 -20.25
CA PHE A 88 -6.24 6.88 -19.88
C PHE A 88 -6.57 5.67 -19.01
N ARG A 89 -7.78 5.61 -18.45
CA ARG A 89 -8.18 4.61 -17.46
C ARG A 89 -8.71 3.36 -18.14
N GLY A 90 -8.02 2.24 -17.91
CA GLY A 90 -8.51 0.90 -18.16
C GLY A 90 -9.17 0.25 -16.93
N PRO A 91 -9.39 -1.06 -16.97
CA PRO A 91 -9.81 -1.83 -15.79
C PRO A 91 -8.81 -1.72 -14.64
N GLU A 92 -9.32 -1.72 -13.40
CA GLU A 92 -8.47 -1.78 -12.20
C GLU A 92 -7.80 -3.16 -12.13
N ILE A 93 -6.46 -3.18 -12.11
CA ILE A 93 -5.65 -4.40 -12.05
C ILE A 93 -5.52 -4.87 -10.60
N GLY A 94 -5.18 -3.98 -9.69
CA GLY A 94 -5.02 -4.25 -8.27
C GLY A 94 -5.50 -3.08 -7.41
N PRO A 95 -6.15 -3.36 -6.31
CA PRO A 95 -6.58 -4.64 -5.74
C PRO A 95 -7.69 -5.37 -6.53
N GLY A 96 -8.19 -4.78 -7.59
CA GLY A 96 -9.26 -5.30 -8.43
C GLY A 96 -10.65 -4.81 -8.05
N ALA A 97 -11.50 -4.61 -9.06
CA ALA A 97 -12.83 -4.03 -8.90
C ALA A 97 -13.77 -4.85 -7.97
N GLY A 98 -13.46 -6.13 -7.73
CA GLY A 98 -14.19 -7.01 -6.82
C GLY A 98 -13.90 -6.74 -5.33
N ALA A 99 -12.76 -6.18 -4.99
CA ALA A 99 -12.38 -5.89 -3.60
C ALA A 99 -13.09 -4.62 -3.10
N ARG A 100 -14.36 -4.75 -2.72
CA ARG A 100 -15.22 -3.63 -2.29
C ARG A 100 -15.51 -3.60 -0.80
N THR A 101 -15.61 -4.77 -0.16
CA THR A 101 -15.84 -4.86 1.29
C THR A 101 -14.57 -4.59 2.08
N ASP A 102 -14.70 -4.32 3.37
CA ASP A 102 -13.55 -4.12 4.25
C ASP A 102 -12.67 -5.37 4.29
N GLU A 103 -13.27 -6.55 4.35
CA GLU A 103 -12.58 -7.83 4.40
C GLU A 103 -11.77 -8.07 3.12
N ALA A 104 -12.36 -7.82 1.96
CA ALA A 104 -11.69 -7.98 0.67
C ALA A 104 -10.54 -6.96 0.48
N LEU A 105 -10.71 -5.74 0.99
CA LEU A 105 -9.64 -4.75 1.01
C LEU A 105 -8.52 -5.16 1.97
N ASP A 106 -8.85 -5.69 3.15
CA ASP A 106 -7.85 -6.16 4.11
C ASP A 106 -7.03 -7.33 3.55
N GLU A 107 -7.67 -8.23 2.82
CA GLU A 107 -6.97 -9.32 2.12
C GLU A 107 -6.02 -8.78 1.06
N ALA A 108 -6.47 -7.82 0.25
CA ALA A 108 -5.62 -7.17 -0.75
C ALA A 108 -4.46 -6.39 -0.10
N ILE A 109 -4.70 -5.69 1.01
CA ILE A 109 -3.66 -4.98 1.76
C ILE A 109 -2.60 -5.98 2.25
N ARG A 110 -3.00 -7.13 2.83
CA ARG A 110 -2.05 -8.16 3.27
C ARG A 110 -1.20 -8.72 2.13
N ALA A 111 -1.79 -8.83 0.95
CA ALA A 111 -1.10 -9.37 -0.22
C ALA A 111 -0.13 -8.39 -0.89
N HIS A 112 -0.34 -7.08 -0.73
CA HIS A 112 0.37 -6.06 -1.49
C HIS A 112 1.03 -4.96 -0.64
N CYS A 113 0.82 -4.97 0.68
CA CYS A 113 1.46 -4.00 1.56
C CYS A 113 2.94 -4.34 1.73
N GLU A 114 3.79 -3.40 1.36
CA GLU A 114 5.24 -3.52 1.46
C GLU A 114 5.80 -2.35 2.28
N SER A 115 6.97 -2.53 2.85
CA SER A 115 7.68 -1.54 3.68
C SER A 115 8.85 -0.91 2.93
#